data_34af0f24396a12a10cfd4a5ae7924fac
#
_entry.id   34af0f24396a12a10cfd4a5ae7924fac
#
_cell.length_a   1.000
_cell.length_b   1.000
_cell.length_c   1.000
_cell.angle_alpha   90.00
_cell.angle_beta   90.00
_cell.angle_gamma   90.00
#
_symmetry.space_group_name_H-M   'P 1'
#
loop_
_entity.id
_entity.type
_entity.pdbx_description
1 polymer ?
#
loop_
_entity_poly.entity_id
_entity_poly.type
_entity_poly.pdbx_seq_one_letter_code
_entity_poly.pdbx_strand_id
1 'polypeptide(L)'
;MYKRLGVSNTDIALFTSWLYFPWVIKPIWSPFVDLIKTKRWWIYSMQLLIGGGMAGVAFVLPGGFFLRFTLAFFWLMAFSSATHDIAADGFYMLGLTEEQQAFFIGIRNTFYRVAMLTGQGLLVMLAGLLEESTGRIPFAWSLVFFVLAGTFIALALWHKYILPRPASDAQRTNITPHTILVEFGNTFVSFFSKKGIIPALLFMLTYRLGESQLVKLASPFLLDGREVGGLALSTGEVGFAYGTVGVISLLLGGVLGGLAISRGGLKTWLWPMALAISLPNLVYLYMAYTMPESIVVVNACVAVEQFGYGFGFTAYTMYLMLFAEGEYKTS
;
A
#
# COMPACT_ATOMS: atom_id res chain seq x y z
N MET A 1 -12.61 -8.28 -5.28
CA MET A 1 -13.33 -9.27 -4.45
C MET A 1 -14.71 -8.78 -3.99
N TYR A 2 -14.83 -7.86 -3.02
CA TYR A 2 -16.12 -7.42 -2.45
C TYR A 2 -17.15 -6.98 -3.48
N LYS A 3 -16.73 -6.22 -4.50
CA LYS A 3 -17.61 -5.81 -5.60
C LYS A 3 -18.24 -7.00 -6.32
N ARG A 4 -17.41 -8.01 -6.63
CA ARG A 4 -17.88 -9.26 -7.28
C ARG A 4 -18.80 -10.11 -6.39
N LEU A 5 -18.74 -9.90 -5.07
CA LEU A 5 -19.61 -10.52 -4.05
C LEU A 5 -20.88 -9.71 -3.75
N GLY A 6 -21.15 -8.63 -4.51
CA GLY A 6 -22.37 -7.83 -4.38
C GLY A 6 -22.37 -6.80 -3.27
N VAL A 7 -21.22 -6.48 -2.67
CA VAL A 7 -21.12 -5.42 -1.65
C VAL A 7 -21.24 -4.05 -2.32
N SER A 8 -21.97 -3.13 -1.71
CA SER A 8 -22.17 -1.78 -2.23
C SER A 8 -20.85 -0.99 -2.32
N ASN A 9 -20.76 -0.07 -3.29
CA ASN A 9 -19.57 0.77 -3.45
C ASN A 9 -19.31 1.63 -2.22
N THR A 10 -20.38 2.11 -1.57
CA THR A 10 -20.30 2.90 -0.33
C THR A 10 -19.70 2.08 0.81
N ASP A 11 -20.18 0.85 1.01
CA ASP A 11 -19.65 -0.04 2.06
C ASP A 11 -18.20 -0.42 1.79
N ILE A 12 -17.85 -0.72 0.52
CA ILE A 12 -16.47 -1.01 0.13
C ILE A 12 -15.57 0.18 0.48
N ALA A 13 -15.95 1.40 0.07
CA ALA A 13 -15.17 2.60 0.33
C ALA A 13 -15.03 2.86 1.83
N LEU A 14 -16.14 2.75 2.60
CA LEU A 14 -16.16 2.98 4.04
C LEU A 14 -15.25 1.97 4.77
N PHE A 15 -15.53 0.67 4.64
CA PHE A 15 -14.83 -0.35 5.42
C PHE A 15 -13.34 -0.48 5.03
N THR A 16 -13.01 -0.36 3.73
CA THR A 16 -11.61 -0.43 3.32
C THR A 16 -10.81 0.81 3.70
N SER A 17 -11.45 1.99 3.84
CA SER A 17 -10.76 3.20 4.30
C SER A 17 -10.27 3.06 5.74
N TRP A 18 -11.06 2.47 6.61
CA TRP A 18 -10.68 2.23 8.00
C TRP A 18 -9.49 1.26 8.15
N LEU A 19 -9.24 0.38 7.18
CA LEU A 19 -8.08 -0.51 7.20
C LEU A 19 -6.73 0.21 7.11
N TYR A 20 -6.70 1.50 6.75
CA TYR A 20 -5.49 2.33 6.81
C TYR A 20 -5.19 2.88 8.21
N PHE A 21 -6.16 2.83 9.13
CA PHE A 21 -6.01 3.35 10.48
C PHE A 21 -4.78 2.82 11.24
N PRO A 22 -4.43 1.51 11.19
CA PRO A 22 -3.22 1.00 11.82
C PRO A 22 -1.93 1.74 11.38
N TRP A 23 -1.80 2.11 10.12
CA TRP A 23 -0.63 2.86 9.65
C TRP A 23 -0.60 4.29 10.18
N VAL A 24 -1.75 4.92 10.38
CA VAL A 24 -1.84 6.28 10.94
C VAL A 24 -1.39 6.31 12.40
N ILE A 25 -1.85 5.32 13.19
CA ILE A 25 -1.51 5.25 14.62
C ILE A 25 -0.27 4.38 14.93
N LYS A 26 0.42 3.89 13.90
CA LYS A 26 1.67 3.10 13.99
C LYS A 26 2.68 3.64 15.01
N PRO A 27 2.95 4.96 15.11
CA PRO A 27 3.88 5.50 16.09
C PRO A 27 3.50 5.19 17.54
N ILE A 28 2.20 5.01 17.86
CA ILE A 28 1.73 4.78 19.23
C ILE A 28 2.24 3.45 19.80
N TRP A 29 2.38 2.40 18.96
CA TRP A 29 2.88 1.10 19.45
C TRP A 29 4.26 0.72 18.93
N SER A 30 4.88 1.52 18.05
CA SER A 30 6.24 1.29 17.59
C SER A 30 7.23 1.04 18.73
N PRO A 31 7.18 1.78 19.87
CA PRO A 31 8.06 1.53 21.00
C PRO A 31 7.91 0.13 21.61
N PHE A 32 6.69 -0.45 21.60
CA PHE A 32 6.50 -1.81 22.15
C PHE A 32 7.19 -2.89 21.30
N VAL A 33 7.31 -2.65 19.98
CA VAL A 33 8.04 -3.54 19.07
C VAL A 33 9.53 -3.56 19.39
N ASP A 34 10.07 -2.46 19.94
CA ASP A 34 11.47 -2.35 20.36
C ASP A 34 11.75 -3.04 21.71
N LEU A 35 10.73 -3.12 22.56
CA LEU A 35 10.88 -3.60 23.95
C LEU A 35 10.65 -5.08 24.11
N ILE A 36 9.59 -5.63 23.45
CA ILE A 36 9.05 -6.92 23.84
C ILE A 36 9.90 -8.07 23.31
N LYS A 37 10.38 -7.97 22.08
CA LYS A 37 11.16 -9.01 21.39
C LYS A 37 12.12 -8.40 20.38
N THR A 38 12.94 -9.25 19.74
CA THR A 38 13.82 -8.85 18.63
C THR A 38 13.02 -8.48 17.38
N LYS A 39 13.54 -7.58 16.54
CA LYS A 39 12.93 -7.23 15.25
C LYS A 39 12.74 -8.45 14.37
N ARG A 40 13.74 -9.35 14.36
CA ARG A 40 13.67 -10.64 13.67
C ARG A 40 12.47 -11.47 14.11
N TRP A 41 12.17 -11.55 15.42
CA TRP A 41 11.02 -12.27 15.96
C TRP A 41 9.70 -11.69 15.44
N TRP A 42 9.57 -10.36 15.45
CA TRP A 42 8.40 -9.68 14.96
C TRP A 42 8.16 -9.92 13.48
N ILE A 43 9.22 -9.88 12.63
CA ILE A 43 9.12 -10.09 11.18
C ILE A 43 8.42 -11.43 10.88
N TYR A 44 8.98 -12.56 11.31
CA TYR A 44 8.37 -13.86 10.95
C TYR A 44 7.04 -14.13 11.67
N SER A 45 6.84 -13.60 12.91
CA SER A 45 5.59 -13.78 13.64
C SER A 45 4.44 -13.01 12.99
N MET A 46 4.67 -11.78 12.53
CA MET A 46 3.66 -11.01 11.83
C MET A 46 3.34 -11.59 10.45
N GLN A 47 4.33 -12.13 9.75
CA GLN A 47 4.11 -12.86 8.49
C GLN A 47 3.23 -14.10 8.69
N LEU A 48 3.44 -14.86 9.79
CA LEU A 48 2.56 -15.99 10.14
C LEU A 48 1.13 -15.52 10.43
N LEU A 49 0.96 -14.41 11.16
CA LEU A 49 -0.37 -13.84 11.43
C LEU A 49 -1.05 -13.36 10.15
N ILE A 50 -0.32 -12.72 9.24
CA ILE A 50 -0.85 -12.31 7.93
C ILE A 50 -1.26 -13.54 7.12
N GLY A 51 -0.40 -14.55 7.03
CA GLY A 51 -0.72 -15.80 6.34
C GLY A 51 -1.93 -16.52 6.94
N GLY A 52 -2.01 -16.61 8.26
CA GLY A 52 -3.17 -17.15 8.97
C GLY A 52 -4.45 -16.34 8.73
N GLY A 53 -4.34 -15.01 8.72
CA GLY A 53 -5.44 -14.11 8.39
C GLY A 53 -5.95 -14.31 6.95
N MET A 54 -5.04 -14.46 5.99
CA MET A 54 -5.40 -14.78 4.59
C MET A 54 -6.09 -16.13 4.46
N ALA A 55 -5.60 -17.17 5.17
CA ALA A 55 -6.28 -18.46 5.24
C ALA A 55 -7.68 -18.32 5.86
N GLY A 56 -7.81 -17.53 6.94
CA GLY A 56 -9.08 -17.24 7.57
C GLY A 56 -10.08 -16.58 6.60
N VAL A 57 -9.63 -15.58 5.83
CA VAL A 57 -10.44 -14.98 4.74
C VAL A 57 -10.89 -16.05 3.75
N ALA A 58 -9.96 -16.89 3.28
CA ALA A 58 -10.27 -17.95 2.31
C ALA A 58 -11.36 -18.90 2.81
N PHE A 59 -11.31 -19.29 4.09
CA PHE A 59 -12.29 -20.19 4.69
C PHE A 59 -13.68 -19.55 4.85
N VAL A 60 -13.75 -18.27 5.21
CA VAL A 60 -15.04 -17.63 5.51
C VAL A 60 -15.72 -17.03 4.28
N LEU A 61 -15.01 -16.84 3.16
CA LEU A 61 -15.54 -16.25 1.94
C LEU A 61 -16.79 -16.96 1.37
N PRO A 62 -16.90 -18.32 1.36
CA PRO A 62 -18.08 -18.97 0.87
C PRO A 62 -19.28 -18.91 1.81
N GLY A 63 -19.11 -18.40 3.03
CA GLY A 63 -20.15 -18.37 4.06
C GLY A 63 -21.09 -17.17 3.97
N GLY A 64 -22.29 -17.30 4.55
CA GLY A 64 -23.33 -16.25 4.51
C GLY A 64 -22.97 -14.93 5.21
N PHE A 65 -22.03 -14.94 6.18
CA PHE A 65 -21.59 -13.75 6.91
C PHE A 65 -20.18 -13.30 6.48
N PHE A 66 -19.79 -13.59 5.23
CA PHE A 66 -18.44 -13.37 4.73
C PHE A 66 -17.92 -11.95 4.99
N LEU A 67 -18.73 -10.90 4.82
CA LEU A 67 -18.31 -9.52 4.98
C LEU A 67 -17.76 -9.23 6.37
N ARG A 68 -18.50 -9.62 7.43
CA ARG A 68 -18.09 -9.37 8.83
C ARG A 68 -16.81 -10.12 9.20
N PHE A 69 -16.73 -11.39 8.84
CA PHE A 69 -15.56 -12.22 9.18
C PHE A 69 -14.32 -11.84 8.36
N THR A 70 -14.46 -11.56 7.06
CA THR A 70 -13.33 -11.13 6.26
C THR A 70 -12.81 -9.77 6.70
N LEU A 71 -13.68 -8.83 7.08
CA LEU A 71 -13.27 -7.55 7.67
C LEU A 71 -12.49 -7.74 8.98
N ALA A 72 -12.92 -8.64 9.86
CA ALA A 72 -12.20 -8.94 11.09
C ALA A 72 -10.77 -9.48 10.79
N PHE A 73 -10.64 -10.39 9.82
CA PHE A 73 -9.32 -10.85 9.37
C PHE A 73 -8.50 -9.75 8.70
N PHE A 74 -9.11 -8.87 7.90
CA PHE A 74 -8.40 -7.74 7.31
C PHE A 74 -7.91 -6.75 8.37
N TRP A 75 -8.67 -6.49 9.42
CA TRP A 75 -8.21 -5.71 10.56
C TRP A 75 -7.00 -6.35 11.26
N LEU A 76 -7.07 -7.64 11.54
CA LEU A 76 -5.94 -8.39 12.09
C LEU A 76 -4.71 -8.27 11.20
N MET A 77 -4.87 -8.46 9.89
CA MET A 77 -3.79 -8.35 8.91
C MET A 77 -3.27 -6.92 8.80
N ALA A 78 -4.12 -5.90 8.89
CA ALA A 78 -3.72 -4.50 8.82
C ALA A 78 -2.81 -4.12 10.01
N PHE A 79 -3.17 -4.50 11.24
CA PHE A 79 -2.32 -4.32 12.43
C PHE A 79 -1.03 -5.15 12.34
N SER A 80 -1.14 -6.40 11.91
CA SER A 80 0.04 -7.27 11.73
C SER A 80 1.00 -6.73 10.68
N SER A 81 0.48 -6.20 9.56
CA SER A 81 1.30 -5.63 8.49
C SER A 81 1.96 -4.31 8.92
N ALA A 82 1.25 -3.43 9.62
CA ALA A 82 1.85 -2.20 10.18
C ALA A 82 2.95 -2.52 11.21
N THR A 83 2.76 -3.55 12.05
CA THR A 83 3.76 -4.03 13.00
C THR A 83 4.95 -4.68 12.31
N HIS A 84 4.70 -5.49 11.27
CA HIS A 84 5.74 -6.07 10.44
C HIS A 84 6.62 -5.00 9.79
N ASP A 85 6.02 -3.93 9.29
CA ASP A 85 6.71 -2.82 8.64
C ASP A 85 7.64 -2.09 9.64
N ILE A 86 7.18 -1.81 10.89
CA ILE A 86 8.03 -1.28 11.96
C ILE A 86 9.24 -2.20 12.20
N ALA A 87 9.00 -3.49 12.30
CA ALA A 87 10.04 -4.46 12.58
C ALA A 87 11.03 -4.61 11.41
N ALA A 88 10.53 -4.63 10.17
CA ALA A 88 11.34 -4.76 8.97
C ALA A 88 12.22 -3.53 8.73
N ASP A 89 11.68 -2.31 8.91
CA ASP A 89 12.44 -1.07 8.81
C ASP A 89 13.51 -0.98 9.91
N GLY A 90 13.15 -1.30 11.15
CA GLY A 90 14.10 -1.34 12.25
C GLY A 90 15.21 -2.39 12.05
N PHE A 91 14.86 -3.58 11.56
CA PHE A 91 15.82 -4.64 11.26
C PHE A 91 16.76 -4.25 10.12
N TYR A 92 16.25 -3.59 9.08
CA TYR A 92 17.04 -3.06 7.98
C TYR A 92 18.08 -2.05 8.46
N MET A 93 17.69 -1.12 9.35
CA MET A 93 18.59 -0.12 9.91
C MET A 93 19.64 -0.73 10.87
N LEU A 94 19.26 -1.73 11.66
CA LEU A 94 20.15 -2.38 12.62
C LEU A 94 21.11 -3.40 11.97
N GLY A 95 20.68 -4.01 10.88
CA GLY A 95 21.41 -5.11 10.23
C GLY A 95 22.37 -4.68 9.13
N LEU A 96 22.32 -3.43 8.67
CA LEU A 96 23.09 -2.92 7.53
C LEU A 96 23.84 -1.63 7.88
N THR A 97 25.04 -1.47 7.32
CA THR A 97 25.76 -0.19 7.36
C THR A 97 25.06 0.86 6.48
N GLU A 98 25.31 2.14 6.68
CA GLU A 98 24.73 3.23 5.87
C GLU A 98 24.98 3.03 4.37
N GLU A 99 26.17 2.60 3.99
CA GLU A 99 26.52 2.29 2.59
C GLU A 99 25.68 1.13 2.04
N GLN A 100 25.51 0.07 2.84
CA GLN A 100 24.67 -1.08 2.47
C GLN A 100 23.19 -0.69 2.39
N GLN A 101 22.71 0.15 3.30
CA GLN A 101 21.34 0.68 3.26
C GLN A 101 21.11 1.45 1.97
N ALA A 102 22.03 2.34 1.58
CA ALA A 102 21.95 3.08 0.32
C ALA A 102 21.92 2.15 -0.91
N PHE A 103 22.73 1.09 -0.90
CA PHE A 103 22.75 0.11 -1.99
C PHE A 103 21.45 -0.71 -2.05
N PHE A 104 21.01 -1.26 -0.93
CA PHE A 104 19.86 -2.18 -0.90
C PHE A 104 18.50 -1.48 -1.03
N ILE A 105 18.41 -0.16 -0.85
CA ILE A 105 17.14 0.57 -1.00
C ILE A 105 16.55 0.43 -2.41
N GLY A 106 17.40 0.40 -3.44
CA GLY A 106 16.97 0.18 -4.82
C GLY A 106 16.41 -1.22 -5.04
N ILE A 107 17.06 -2.23 -4.45
CA ILE A 107 16.60 -3.63 -4.50
C ILE A 107 15.25 -3.78 -3.78
N ARG A 108 15.12 -3.21 -2.58
CA ARG A 108 13.88 -3.19 -1.81
C ARG A 108 12.72 -2.57 -2.61
N ASN A 109 12.97 -1.43 -3.25
CA ASN A 109 11.98 -0.77 -4.10
C ASN A 109 11.59 -1.62 -5.31
N THR A 110 12.55 -2.34 -5.91
CA THR A 110 12.27 -3.27 -7.01
C THR A 110 11.34 -4.40 -6.56
N PHE A 111 11.64 -5.04 -5.43
CA PHE A 111 10.77 -6.10 -4.88
C PHE A 111 9.39 -5.59 -4.50
N TYR A 112 9.29 -4.37 -3.96
CA TYR A 112 7.99 -3.73 -3.70
C TYR A 112 7.16 -3.61 -4.99
N ARG A 113 7.78 -3.23 -6.10
CA ARG A 113 7.12 -3.13 -7.41
C ARG A 113 6.71 -4.49 -7.97
N VAL A 114 7.57 -5.51 -7.85
CA VAL A 114 7.22 -6.89 -8.21
C VAL A 114 6.02 -7.38 -7.39
N ALA A 115 5.99 -7.07 -6.09
CA ALA A 115 4.85 -7.40 -5.24
C ALA A 115 3.56 -6.68 -5.65
N MET A 116 3.64 -5.41 -6.07
CA MET A 116 2.49 -4.67 -6.62
C MET A 116 1.96 -5.32 -7.91
N LEU A 117 2.85 -5.64 -8.86
CA LEU A 117 2.48 -6.35 -10.10
C LEU A 117 1.80 -7.68 -9.80
N THR A 118 2.35 -8.45 -8.87
CA THR A 118 1.79 -9.75 -8.45
C THR A 118 0.43 -9.57 -7.79
N GLY A 119 0.31 -8.66 -6.82
CA GLY A 119 -0.91 -8.47 -6.02
C GLY A 119 -2.05 -7.86 -6.80
N GLN A 120 -1.80 -6.76 -7.51
CA GLN A 120 -2.82 -6.01 -8.24
C GLN A 120 -3.07 -6.55 -9.66
N GLY A 121 -2.09 -7.24 -10.24
CA GLY A 121 -2.18 -7.82 -11.58
C GLY A 121 -2.40 -9.33 -11.56
N LEU A 122 -1.35 -10.09 -11.36
CA LEU A 122 -1.37 -11.54 -11.56
C LEU A 122 -2.42 -12.26 -10.71
N LEU A 123 -2.55 -11.91 -9.42
CA LEU A 123 -3.52 -12.55 -8.54
C LEU A 123 -4.97 -12.17 -8.86
N VAL A 124 -5.20 -10.94 -9.31
CA VAL A 124 -6.53 -10.50 -9.75
C VAL A 124 -6.90 -11.17 -11.09
N MET A 125 -5.95 -11.29 -12.02
CA MET A 125 -6.14 -12.04 -13.26
C MET A 125 -6.40 -13.52 -12.98
N LEU A 126 -5.65 -14.14 -12.06
CA LEU A 126 -5.89 -15.52 -11.62
C LEU A 126 -7.31 -15.67 -11.04
N ALA A 127 -7.76 -14.71 -10.21
CA ALA A 127 -9.14 -14.73 -9.71
C ALA A 127 -10.14 -14.68 -10.86
N GLY A 128 -9.94 -13.82 -11.87
CA GLY A 128 -10.79 -13.72 -13.05
C GLY A 128 -10.86 -15.05 -13.82
N LEU A 129 -9.72 -15.68 -14.12
CA LEU A 129 -9.66 -16.98 -14.79
C LEU A 129 -10.37 -18.08 -13.99
N LEU A 130 -10.22 -18.07 -12.66
CA LEU A 130 -10.92 -19.01 -11.79
C LEU A 130 -12.42 -18.73 -11.70
N GLU A 131 -12.85 -17.46 -11.74
CA GLU A 131 -14.27 -17.09 -11.83
C GLU A 131 -14.89 -17.67 -13.11
N GLU A 132 -14.24 -17.48 -14.27
CA GLU A 132 -14.70 -17.97 -15.56
C GLU A 132 -14.75 -19.50 -15.64
N SER A 133 -13.71 -20.17 -15.14
CA SER A 133 -13.60 -21.63 -15.23
C SER A 133 -14.50 -22.38 -14.25
N THR A 134 -14.75 -21.81 -13.05
CA THR A 134 -15.52 -22.48 -11.99
C THR A 134 -16.97 -22.02 -11.91
N GLY A 135 -17.29 -20.83 -12.44
CA GLY A 135 -18.60 -20.17 -12.27
C GLY A 135 -18.91 -19.77 -10.81
N ARG A 136 -17.92 -19.87 -9.89
CA ARG A 136 -18.11 -19.66 -8.44
C ARG A 136 -17.17 -18.58 -7.90
N ILE A 137 -17.65 -17.33 -7.85
CA ILE A 137 -16.88 -16.17 -7.41
C ILE A 137 -16.27 -16.36 -6.02
N PRO A 138 -17.02 -16.78 -4.96
CA PRO A 138 -16.43 -16.96 -3.64
C PRO A 138 -15.28 -17.99 -3.62
N PHE A 139 -15.44 -19.09 -4.36
CA PHE A 139 -14.45 -20.15 -4.44
C PHE A 139 -13.17 -19.70 -5.16
N ALA A 140 -13.31 -18.97 -6.27
CA ALA A 140 -12.19 -18.41 -7.03
C ALA A 140 -11.31 -17.51 -6.13
N TRP A 141 -11.92 -16.58 -5.41
CA TRP A 141 -11.22 -15.72 -4.48
C TRP A 141 -10.65 -16.46 -3.27
N SER A 142 -11.34 -17.50 -2.74
CA SER A 142 -10.79 -18.35 -1.68
C SER A 142 -9.50 -19.01 -2.11
N LEU A 143 -9.41 -19.55 -3.33
CA LEU A 143 -8.18 -20.16 -3.85
C LEU A 143 -7.04 -19.14 -3.93
N VAL A 144 -7.29 -17.92 -4.41
CA VAL A 144 -6.29 -16.85 -4.44
C VAL A 144 -5.78 -16.51 -3.04
N PHE A 145 -6.67 -16.40 -2.06
CA PHE A 145 -6.28 -16.16 -0.67
C PHE A 145 -5.52 -17.34 -0.06
N PHE A 146 -5.82 -18.59 -0.42
CA PHE A 146 -5.01 -19.75 0.00
C PHE A 146 -3.60 -19.73 -0.59
N VAL A 147 -3.45 -19.34 -1.85
CA VAL A 147 -2.11 -19.16 -2.48
C VAL A 147 -1.32 -18.10 -1.73
N LEU A 148 -1.94 -16.96 -1.41
CA LEU A 148 -1.31 -15.91 -0.61
C LEU A 148 -0.95 -16.39 0.80
N ALA A 149 -1.86 -17.08 1.47
CA ALA A 149 -1.63 -17.65 2.80
C ALA A 149 -0.43 -18.59 2.80
N GLY A 150 -0.37 -19.53 1.84
CA GLY A 150 0.75 -20.44 1.67
C GLY A 150 2.06 -19.70 1.43
N THR A 151 2.05 -18.67 0.58
CA THR A 151 3.22 -17.82 0.30
C THR A 151 3.73 -17.13 1.56
N PHE A 152 2.85 -16.48 2.32
CA PHE A 152 3.24 -15.76 3.55
C PHE A 152 3.74 -16.73 4.64
N ILE A 153 3.11 -17.89 4.80
CA ILE A 153 3.57 -18.92 5.75
C ILE A 153 4.93 -19.47 5.34
N ALA A 154 5.13 -19.77 4.04
CA ALA A 154 6.41 -20.24 3.53
C ALA A 154 7.52 -19.20 3.74
N LEU A 155 7.24 -17.91 3.45
CA LEU A 155 8.18 -16.81 3.69
C LEU A 155 8.46 -16.63 5.19
N ALA A 156 7.47 -16.75 6.06
CA ALA A 156 7.67 -16.66 7.50
C ALA A 156 8.60 -17.78 8.02
N LEU A 157 8.39 -19.01 7.56
CA LEU A 157 9.25 -20.12 7.88
C LEU A 157 10.66 -19.92 7.32
N TRP A 158 10.77 -19.47 6.07
CA TRP A 158 12.04 -19.11 5.44
C TRP A 158 12.79 -18.05 6.26
N HIS A 159 12.14 -16.94 6.58
CA HIS A 159 12.74 -15.84 7.34
C HIS A 159 13.12 -16.24 8.77
N LYS A 160 12.38 -17.15 9.40
CA LYS A 160 12.74 -17.68 10.71
C LYS A 160 14.12 -18.36 10.71
N TYR A 161 14.52 -18.97 9.58
CA TYR A 161 15.80 -19.66 9.46
C TYR A 161 16.90 -18.79 8.85
N ILE A 162 16.58 -18.05 7.78
CA ILE A 162 17.59 -17.35 6.97
C ILE A 162 18.00 -15.97 7.53
N LEU A 163 17.08 -15.26 8.21
CA LEU A 163 17.42 -13.93 8.72
C LEU A 163 18.55 -14.00 9.74
N PRO A 164 19.58 -13.14 9.61
CA PRO A 164 20.68 -13.05 10.55
C PRO A 164 20.21 -12.69 11.96
N ARG A 165 21.11 -12.84 12.94
CA ARG A 165 20.89 -12.46 14.34
C ARG A 165 21.94 -11.42 14.73
N PRO A 166 21.80 -10.17 14.26
CA PRO A 166 22.77 -9.15 14.60
C PRO A 166 22.74 -8.86 16.12
N ALA A 167 23.90 -8.66 16.73
CA ALA A 167 23.98 -8.33 18.15
C ALA A 167 23.23 -7.02 18.50
N SER A 168 23.10 -6.13 17.52
CA SER A 168 22.33 -4.89 17.62
C SER A 168 20.81 -5.09 17.74
N ASP A 169 20.28 -6.27 17.34
CA ASP A 169 18.85 -6.65 17.51
C ASP A 169 18.61 -7.34 18.87
N ALA A 170 19.49 -7.19 19.82
CA ALA A 170 19.29 -7.69 21.18
C ALA A 170 18.17 -6.89 21.87
N GLN A 171 17.36 -7.61 22.67
CA GLN A 171 16.32 -6.96 23.47
C GLN A 171 16.98 -5.96 24.44
N ARG A 172 16.58 -4.69 24.39
CA ARG A 172 17.11 -3.66 25.25
C ARG A 172 16.64 -3.91 26.69
N THR A 173 17.55 -4.22 27.60
CA THR A 173 17.25 -4.60 29.00
C THR A 173 16.96 -3.43 29.92
N ASN A 174 17.32 -2.18 29.53
CA ASN A 174 17.31 -1.01 30.44
C ASN A 174 16.34 0.11 30.01
N ILE A 175 15.41 -0.13 29.11
CA ILE A 175 14.44 0.88 28.70
C ILE A 175 13.17 0.73 29.54
N THR A 176 12.83 1.75 30.31
CA THR A 176 11.57 1.81 31.06
C THR A 176 10.44 2.34 30.16
N PRO A 177 9.18 1.94 30.38
CA PRO A 177 8.03 2.52 29.66
C PRO A 177 7.98 4.05 29.76
N HIS A 178 8.47 4.62 30.87
CA HIS A 178 8.54 6.06 31.08
C HIS A 178 9.52 6.74 30.09
N THR A 179 10.73 6.18 29.89
CA THR A 179 11.71 6.72 28.95
C THR A 179 11.17 6.76 27.52
N ILE A 180 10.45 5.72 27.12
CA ILE A 180 9.84 5.66 25.78
C ILE A 180 8.75 6.71 25.59
N LEU A 181 7.88 6.88 26.60
CA LEU A 181 6.84 7.90 26.54
C LEU A 181 7.43 9.31 26.47
N VAL A 182 8.54 9.55 27.16
CA VAL A 182 9.26 10.84 27.13
C VAL A 182 9.92 11.05 25.76
N GLU A 183 10.63 10.07 25.20
CA GLU A 183 11.24 10.16 23.87
C GLU A 183 10.17 10.35 22.78
N PHE A 184 9.07 9.60 22.87
CA PHE A 184 7.92 9.75 21.98
C PHE A 184 7.34 11.17 22.08
N GLY A 185 7.08 11.67 23.30
CA GLY A 185 6.57 13.02 23.51
C GLY A 185 7.49 14.09 22.91
N ASN A 186 8.80 13.95 23.13
CA ASN A 186 9.80 14.88 22.60
C ASN A 186 9.84 14.86 21.06
N THR A 187 9.71 13.70 20.44
CA THR A 187 9.63 13.56 18.98
C THR A 187 8.41 14.30 18.42
N PHE A 188 7.23 14.10 19.03
CA PHE A 188 6.01 14.81 18.64
C PHE A 188 6.15 16.33 18.81
N VAL A 189 6.61 16.78 19.98
CA VAL A 189 6.81 18.20 20.24
C VAL A 189 7.80 18.80 19.23
N SER A 190 8.91 18.14 18.96
CA SER A 190 9.91 18.56 17.97
C SER A 190 9.31 18.69 16.57
N PHE A 191 8.50 17.71 16.13
CA PHE A 191 7.84 17.75 14.83
C PHE A 191 6.86 18.92 14.71
N PHE A 192 5.94 19.07 15.68
CA PHE A 192 4.91 20.12 15.63
C PHE A 192 5.47 21.52 15.92
N SER A 193 6.66 21.62 16.48
CA SER A 193 7.36 22.90 16.71
C SER A 193 8.15 23.38 15.49
N LYS A 194 8.22 22.60 14.40
CA LYS A 194 8.92 23.00 13.18
C LYS A 194 8.31 24.25 12.57
N LYS A 195 9.18 25.17 12.12
CA LYS A 195 8.75 26.39 11.41
C LYS A 195 8.04 25.98 10.10
N GLY A 196 6.84 26.49 9.90
CA GLY A 196 6.04 26.19 8.71
C GLY A 196 5.29 24.86 8.76
N ILE A 197 5.09 24.26 9.95
CA ILE A 197 4.38 22.99 10.10
C ILE A 197 2.93 23.05 9.58
N ILE A 198 2.21 24.16 9.80
CA ILE A 198 0.81 24.29 9.35
C ILE A 198 0.71 24.26 7.83
N PRO A 199 1.44 25.11 7.05
CA PRO A 199 1.46 24.98 5.59
C PRO A 199 1.92 23.62 5.10
N ALA A 200 2.89 23.00 5.76
CA ALA A 200 3.36 21.68 5.38
C ALA A 200 2.28 20.61 5.58
N LEU A 201 1.58 20.62 6.72
CA LEU A 201 0.46 19.70 6.97
C LEU A 201 -0.70 19.92 5.99
N LEU A 202 -1.06 21.17 5.70
CA LEU A 202 -2.09 21.46 4.70
C LEU A 202 -1.69 20.93 3.32
N PHE A 203 -0.44 21.15 2.91
CA PHE A 203 0.09 20.59 1.68
C PHE A 203 0.03 19.05 1.67
N MET A 204 0.52 18.40 2.74
CA MET A 204 0.50 16.94 2.86
C MET A 204 -0.91 16.34 2.76
N LEU A 205 -1.89 16.99 3.38
CA LEU A 205 -3.28 16.53 3.39
C LEU A 205 -3.98 16.78 2.05
N THR A 206 -3.71 17.89 1.39
CA THR A 206 -4.44 18.29 0.18
C THR A 206 -3.82 17.76 -1.11
N TYR A 207 -2.51 17.56 -1.15
CA TYR A 207 -1.78 17.17 -2.36
C TYR A 207 -2.32 15.90 -3.02
N ARG A 208 -2.70 14.90 -2.21
CA ARG A 208 -3.22 13.62 -2.68
C ARG A 208 -4.73 13.45 -2.52
N LEU A 209 -5.44 14.50 -2.15
CA LEU A 209 -6.86 14.39 -1.79
C LEU A 209 -7.69 13.85 -2.97
N GLY A 210 -7.51 14.37 -4.18
CA GLY A 210 -8.24 13.93 -5.37
C GLY A 210 -7.96 12.48 -5.74
N GLU A 211 -6.69 12.10 -5.78
CA GLU A 211 -6.25 10.73 -6.09
C GLU A 211 -6.75 9.74 -5.04
N SER A 212 -6.68 10.07 -3.76
CA SER A 212 -7.11 9.18 -2.68
C SER A 212 -8.61 8.85 -2.73
N GLN A 213 -9.44 9.76 -3.23
CA GLN A 213 -10.87 9.50 -3.48
C GLN A 213 -11.07 8.61 -4.71
N LEU A 214 -10.35 8.89 -5.80
CA LEU A 214 -10.46 8.12 -7.03
C LEU A 214 -10.09 6.66 -6.83
N VAL A 215 -8.98 6.36 -6.14
CA VAL A 215 -8.51 4.99 -5.87
C VAL A 215 -9.58 4.09 -5.25
N LYS A 216 -10.51 4.65 -4.47
CA LYS A 216 -11.58 3.89 -3.82
C LYS A 216 -12.71 3.50 -4.77
N LEU A 217 -12.99 4.34 -5.76
CA LEU A 217 -14.15 4.20 -6.64
C LEU A 217 -13.80 3.73 -8.05
N ALA A 218 -12.55 3.86 -8.47
CA ALA A 218 -12.11 3.52 -9.81
C ALA A 218 -12.36 2.04 -10.16
N SER A 219 -11.93 1.10 -9.31
CA SER A 219 -12.17 -0.33 -9.55
C SER A 219 -13.65 -0.71 -9.50
N PRO A 220 -14.47 -0.26 -8.53
CA PRO A 220 -15.92 -0.42 -8.60
C PRO A 220 -16.55 0.10 -9.90
N PHE A 221 -16.19 1.32 -10.33
CA PHE A 221 -16.69 1.91 -11.58
C PHE A 221 -16.38 1.05 -12.81
N LEU A 222 -15.18 0.48 -12.91
CA LEU A 222 -14.81 -0.39 -14.02
C LEU A 222 -15.58 -1.72 -14.01
N LEU A 223 -15.94 -2.25 -12.84
CA LEU A 223 -16.63 -3.54 -12.67
C LEU A 223 -18.15 -3.43 -12.71
N ASP A 224 -18.71 -2.26 -12.38
CA ASP A 224 -20.16 -2.05 -12.39
C ASP A 224 -20.76 -2.23 -13.78
N GLY A 225 -21.99 -2.75 -13.84
CA GLY A 225 -22.73 -2.88 -15.08
C GLY A 225 -23.06 -1.53 -15.72
N ARG A 226 -23.23 -1.50 -17.03
CA ARG A 226 -23.56 -0.28 -17.78
C ARG A 226 -24.88 0.34 -17.37
N GLU A 227 -25.82 -0.49 -16.92
CA GLU A 227 -27.14 -0.08 -16.43
C GLU A 227 -27.08 0.79 -15.15
N VAL A 228 -25.99 0.70 -14.40
CA VAL A 228 -25.75 1.52 -13.20
C VAL A 228 -24.62 2.54 -13.39
N GLY A 229 -24.19 2.74 -14.65
CA GLY A 229 -23.20 3.74 -15.03
C GLY A 229 -21.74 3.29 -14.91
N GLY A 230 -21.47 1.99 -14.81
CA GLY A 230 -20.12 1.41 -14.85
C GLY A 230 -19.73 0.92 -16.25
N LEU A 231 -18.52 0.40 -16.42
CA LEU A 231 -17.99 -0.07 -17.71
C LEU A 231 -18.18 -1.56 -17.97
N ALA A 232 -18.67 -2.31 -16.99
CA ALA A 232 -18.94 -3.76 -17.06
C ALA A 232 -17.71 -4.61 -17.46
N LEU A 233 -16.51 -4.21 -17.05
CA LEU A 233 -15.31 -5.00 -17.30
C LEU A 233 -15.29 -6.27 -16.45
N SER A 234 -14.70 -7.33 -16.98
CA SER A 234 -14.40 -8.54 -16.23
C SER A 234 -13.30 -8.29 -15.18
N THR A 235 -13.24 -9.15 -14.16
CA THR A 235 -12.19 -9.10 -13.14
C THR A 235 -10.79 -9.22 -13.76
N GLY A 236 -10.64 -10.06 -14.81
CA GLY A 236 -9.38 -10.23 -15.53
C GLY A 236 -8.94 -8.96 -16.26
N GLU A 237 -9.87 -8.28 -16.95
CA GLU A 237 -9.57 -7.01 -17.65
C GLU A 237 -9.16 -5.91 -16.68
N VAL A 238 -9.85 -5.79 -15.53
CA VAL A 238 -9.45 -4.84 -14.47
C VAL A 238 -8.07 -5.19 -13.92
N GLY A 239 -7.80 -6.48 -13.70
CA GLY A 239 -6.48 -6.97 -13.29
C GLY A 239 -5.38 -6.62 -14.28
N PHE A 240 -5.63 -6.74 -15.58
CA PHE A 240 -4.69 -6.35 -16.63
C PHE A 240 -4.50 -4.84 -16.70
N ALA A 241 -5.59 -4.07 -16.69
CA ALA A 241 -5.56 -2.61 -16.78
C ALA A 241 -4.75 -1.99 -15.63
N TYR A 242 -5.04 -2.34 -14.38
CA TYR A 242 -4.33 -1.79 -13.24
C TYR A 242 -3.00 -2.48 -12.95
N GLY A 243 -2.99 -3.80 -12.99
CA GLY A 243 -1.84 -4.58 -12.56
C GLY A 243 -0.70 -4.61 -13.59
N THR A 244 -1.00 -4.52 -14.87
CA THR A 244 0.03 -4.54 -15.92
C THR A 244 0.23 -3.15 -16.50
N VAL A 245 -0.78 -2.62 -17.19
CA VAL A 245 -0.69 -1.32 -17.86
C VAL A 245 -0.46 -0.19 -16.84
N GLY A 246 -1.27 -0.18 -15.79
CA GLY A 246 -1.21 0.84 -14.74
C GLY A 246 0.12 0.84 -14.00
N VAL A 247 0.62 -0.33 -13.58
CA VAL A 247 1.90 -0.40 -12.86
C VAL A 247 3.07 0.02 -13.76
N ILE A 248 3.13 -0.43 -15.01
CA ILE A 248 4.18 0.01 -15.95
C ILE A 248 4.16 1.53 -16.11
N SER A 249 2.98 2.12 -16.31
CA SER A 249 2.81 3.57 -16.47
C SER A 249 3.21 4.34 -15.21
N LEU A 250 2.81 3.86 -14.04
CA LEU A 250 3.21 4.43 -12.74
C LEU A 250 4.74 4.42 -12.56
N LEU A 251 5.39 3.33 -12.95
CA LEU A 251 6.85 3.22 -12.89
C LEU A 251 7.55 4.22 -13.80
N LEU A 252 7.08 4.32 -15.05
CA LEU A 252 7.61 5.30 -16.03
C LEU A 252 7.42 6.73 -15.51
N GLY A 253 6.23 7.03 -14.97
CA GLY A 253 5.95 8.31 -14.34
C GLY A 253 6.91 8.62 -13.19
N GLY A 254 7.12 7.67 -12.28
CA GLY A 254 8.03 7.83 -11.14
C GLY A 254 9.49 8.06 -11.55
N VAL A 255 9.99 7.27 -12.52
CA VAL A 255 11.36 7.42 -13.05
C VAL A 255 11.56 8.79 -13.73
N LEU A 256 10.61 9.18 -14.60
CA LEU A 256 10.67 10.48 -15.27
C LEU A 256 10.49 11.63 -14.28
N GLY A 257 9.66 11.46 -13.24
CA GLY A 257 9.52 12.43 -12.15
C GLY A 257 10.83 12.63 -11.38
N GLY A 258 11.52 11.54 -11.03
CA GLY A 258 12.83 11.58 -10.41
C GLY A 258 13.87 12.30 -11.28
N LEU A 259 13.91 11.99 -12.58
CA LEU A 259 14.79 12.64 -13.54
C LEU A 259 14.49 14.14 -13.70
N ALA A 260 13.22 14.52 -13.70
CA ALA A 260 12.80 15.93 -13.78
C ALA A 260 13.27 16.72 -12.55
N ILE A 261 13.05 16.19 -11.33
CA ILE A 261 13.51 16.82 -10.09
C ILE A 261 15.03 16.90 -10.04
N SER A 262 15.74 15.85 -10.44
CA SER A 262 17.22 15.84 -10.42
C SER A 262 17.84 16.93 -11.31
N ARG A 263 17.18 17.30 -12.42
CA ARG A 263 17.66 18.33 -13.33
C ARG A 263 17.16 19.73 -13.01
N GLY A 264 15.92 19.87 -12.56
CA GLY A 264 15.26 21.18 -12.40
C GLY A 264 15.01 21.57 -10.94
N GLY A 265 15.27 20.70 -9.99
CA GLY A 265 15.00 20.90 -8.58
C GLY A 265 13.50 20.78 -8.20
N LEU A 266 13.23 20.45 -6.95
CA LEU A 266 11.85 20.27 -6.46
C LEU A 266 11.01 21.55 -6.58
N LYS A 267 11.59 22.72 -6.31
CA LYS A 267 10.88 24.00 -6.36
C LYS A 267 10.25 24.28 -7.71
N THR A 268 10.95 23.95 -8.80
CA THR A 268 10.47 24.12 -10.17
C THR A 268 9.37 23.14 -10.53
N TRP A 269 9.51 21.88 -10.09
CA TRP A 269 8.63 20.79 -10.49
C TRP A 269 7.44 20.55 -9.57
N LEU A 270 7.40 21.17 -8.39
CA LEU A 270 6.35 20.92 -7.38
C LEU A 270 4.94 21.16 -7.94
N TRP A 271 4.70 22.32 -8.57
CA TRP A 271 3.41 22.68 -9.13
C TRP A 271 3.04 21.88 -10.39
N PRO A 272 3.94 21.72 -11.41
CA PRO A 272 3.66 20.83 -12.52
C PRO A 272 3.32 19.39 -12.08
N MET A 273 4.00 18.88 -11.07
CA MET A 273 3.75 17.54 -10.53
C MET A 273 2.45 17.45 -9.71
N ALA A 274 2.08 18.51 -9.00
CA ALA A 274 0.78 18.61 -8.34
C ALA A 274 -0.39 18.60 -9.35
N LEU A 275 -0.21 19.23 -10.50
CA LEU A 275 -1.17 19.14 -11.61
C LEU A 275 -1.16 17.76 -12.24
N ALA A 276 0.00 17.16 -12.42
CA ALA A 276 0.15 15.84 -13.03
C ALA A 276 -0.47 14.70 -12.19
N ILE A 277 -0.55 14.82 -10.87
CA ILE A 277 -1.24 13.83 -10.03
C ILE A 277 -2.77 14.03 -10.02
N SER A 278 -3.26 15.24 -10.32
CA SER A 278 -4.67 15.60 -10.17
C SER A 278 -5.42 15.63 -11.50
N LEU A 279 -4.87 16.26 -12.54
CA LEU A 279 -5.55 16.44 -13.83
C LEU A 279 -5.85 15.12 -14.56
N PRO A 280 -4.97 14.11 -14.56
CA PRO A 280 -5.27 12.84 -15.21
C PRO A 280 -6.50 12.12 -14.63
N ASN A 281 -6.92 12.42 -13.41
CA ASN A 281 -8.15 11.86 -12.84
C ASN A 281 -9.40 12.20 -13.68
N LEU A 282 -9.33 13.25 -14.50
CA LEU A 282 -10.39 13.64 -15.44
C LEU A 282 -10.65 12.57 -16.53
N VAL A 283 -9.72 11.64 -16.75
CA VAL A 283 -9.98 10.51 -17.68
C VAL A 283 -11.13 9.62 -17.20
N TYR A 284 -11.35 9.54 -15.88
CA TYR A 284 -12.53 8.82 -15.34
C TYR A 284 -13.84 9.56 -15.61
N LEU A 285 -13.81 10.90 -15.55
CA LEU A 285 -14.94 11.71 -15.98
C LEU A 285 -15.22 11.50 -17.48
N TYR A 286 -14.18 11.51 -18.32
CA TYR A 286 -14.29 11.18 -19.74
C TYR A 286 -14.92 9.78 -19.94
N MET A 287 -14.41 8.76 -19.26
CA MET A 287 -14.95 7.39 -19.38
C MET A 287 -16.40 7.30 -18.88
N ALA A 288 -16.77 8.03 -17.83
CA ALA A 288 -18.14 8.06 -17.32
C ALA A 288 -19.14 8.71 -18.30
N TYR A 289 -18.71 9.71 -19.08
CA TYR A 289 -19.55 10.34 -20.09
C TYR A 289 -19.59 9.58 -21.41
N THR A 290 -18.45 9.04 -21.86
CA THR A 290 -18.36 8.38 -23.18
C THR A 290 -18.68 6.90 -23.15
N MET A 291 -18.62 6.28 -21.96
CA MET A 291 -18.86 4.85 -21.74
C MET A 291 -18.18 3.96 -22.80
N PRO A 292 -16.83 4.06 -22.97
CA PRO A 292 -16.13 3.39 -24.06
C PRO A 292 -16.28 1.87 -23.96
N GLU A 293 -16.48 1.21 -25.10
CA GLU A 293 -16.53 -0.26 -25.21
C GLU A 293 -15.14 -0.85 -25.45
N SER A 294 -14.24 -0.05 -26.01
CA SER A 294 -12.89 -0.51 -26.32
C SER A 294 -12.02 -0.60 -25.09
N ILE A 295 -11.56 -1.79 -24.76
CA ILE A 295 -10.59 -2.05 -23.69
C ILE A 295 -9.28 -1.28 -23.91
N VAL A 296 -8.92 -0.98 -25.16
CA VAL A 296 -7.72 -0.19 -25.48
C VAL A 296 -7.87 1.25 -24.97
N VAL A 297 -9.06 1.85 -25.13
CA VAL A 297 -9.36 3.20 -24.61
C VAL A 297 -9.30 3.22 -23.09
N VAL A 298 -9.92 2.21 -22.45
CA VAL A 298 -9.88 2.08 -20.97
C VAL A 298 -8.44 1.94 -20.48
N ASN A 299 -7.65 1.07 -21.09
CA ASN A 299 -6.25 0.88 -20.74
C ASN A 299 -5.43 2.16 -20.95
N ALA A 300 -5.68 2.92 -22.02
CA ALA A 300 -5.02 4.21 -22.25
C ALA A 300 -5.37 5.24 -21.16
N CYS A 301 -6.63 5.30 -20.75
CA CYS A 301 -7.08 6.16 -19.65
C CYS A 301 -6.40 5.80 -18.33
N VAL A 302 -6.36 4.50 -17.97
CA VAL A 302 -5.67 4.00 -16.79
C VAL A 302 -4.16 4.30 -16.87
N ALA A 303 -3.55 4.12 -18.06
CA ALA A 303 -2.13 4.45 -18.26
C ALA A 303 -1.82 5.92 -17.99
N VAL A 304 -2.64 6.83 -18.51
CA VAL A 304 -2.47 8.28 -18.31
C VAL A 304 -2.62 8.67 -16.84
N GLU A 305 -3.63 8.13 -16.17
CA GLU A 305 -3.86 8.40 -14.75
C GLU A 305 -2.71 7.85 -13.89
N GLN A 306 -2.31 6.60 -14.07
CA GLN A 306 -1.24 5.98 -13.28
C GLN A 306 0.14 6.61 -13.58
N PHE A 307 0.39 7.03 -14.81
CA PHE A 307 1.59 7.80 -15.15
C PHE A 307 1.63 9.12 -14.38
N GLY A 308 0.52 9.87 -14.42
CA GLY A 308 0.39 11.15 -13.70
C GLY A 308 0.57 10.98 -12.19
N TYR A 309 0.00 9.91 -11.64
CA TYR A 309 0.19 9.55 -10.24
C TYR A 309 1.67 9.28 -9.92
N GLY A 310 2.34 8.40 -10.68
CA GLY A 310 3.76 8.11 -10.47
C GLY A 310 4.66 9.35 -10.58
N PHE A 311 4.42 10.18 -11.58
CA PHE A 311 5.17 11.42 -11.82
C PHE A 311 4.97 12.43 -10.68
N GLY A 312 3.73 12.67 -10.29
CA GLY A 312 3.39 13.64 -9.25
C GLY A 312 3.77 13.15 -7.83
N PHE A 313 3.63 11.86 -7.54
CA PHE A 313 3.98 11.29 -6.26
C PHE A 313 5.48 11.45 -5.91
N THR A 314 6.33 11.53 -6.92
CA THR A 314 7.77 11.76 -6.72
C THR A 314 8.06 13.09 -6.02
N ALA A 315 7.36 14.18 -6.40
CA ALA A 315 7.50 15.49 -5.74
C ALA A 315 6.99 15.44 -4.30
N TYR A 316 5.88 14.75 -4.07
CA TYR A 316 5.33 14.56 -2.73
C TYR A 316 6.33 13.86 -1.79
N THR A 317 6.89 12.75 -2.24
CA THR A 317 7.87 11.99 -1.46
C THR A 317 9.13 12.81 -1.18
N MET A 318 9.63 13.53 -2.18
CA MET A 318 10.81 14.39 -2.01
C MET A 318 10.53 15.55 -1.05
N TYR A 319 9.33 16.14 -1.10
CA TYR A 319 8.91 17.17 -0.15
C TYR A 319 8.89 16.64 1.29
N LEU A 320 8.31 15.43 1.50
CA LEU A 320 8.27 14.79 2.81
C LEU A 320 9.68 14.55 3.36
N MET A 321 10.59 14.05 2.53
CA MET A 321 11.99 13.80 2.93
C MET A 321 12.69 15.09 3.37
N LEU A 322 12.57 16.16 2.58
CA LEU A 322 13.17 17.46 2.89
C LEU A 322 12.55 18.09 4.15
N PHE A 323 11.24 17.91 4.35
CA PHE A 323 10.57 18.45 5.53
C PHE A 323 10.90 17.64 6.81
N ALA A 324 11.19 16.34 6.67
CA ALA A 324 11.58 15.47 7.77
C ALA A 324 13.00 15.74 8.30
N GLU A 325 13.87 16.48 7.57
CA GLU A 325 15.24 16.78 8.02
C GLU A 325 15.28 17.44 9.40
N GLY A 326 16.15 16.93 10.31
CA GLY A 326 16.29 17.36 11.69
C GLY A 326 16.87 16.26 12.59
N GLU A 327 17.00 16.53 13.88
CA GLU A 327 17.58 15.59 14.89
C GLU A 327 16.84 14.24 14.97
N TYR A 328 15.53 14.22 14.63
CA TYR A 328 14.67 13.03 14.69
C TYR A 328 14.23 12.57 13.30
N LYS A 329 15.15 12.58 12.34
CA LYS A 329 14.89 12.28 10.92
C LYS A 329 14.26 10.90 10.65
N THR A 330 14.46 9.94 11.54
CA THR A 330 14.08 8.52 11.38
C THR A 330 12.93 8.06 12.28
N SER A 331 12.41 8.93 13.13
CA SER A 331 11.29 8.62 14.05
C SER A 331 9.91 9.01 13.53
#